data_8ad36e96b9127ad180d82d55b714072f
#
_entry.id   8ad36e96b9127ad180d82d55b714072f
#
_cell.length_a   1.000
_cell.length_b   1.000
_cell.length_c   1.000
_cell.angle_alpha   90.00
_cell.angle_beta   90.00
_cell.angle_gamma   90.00
#
_symmetry.space_group_name_H-M   'P 1'
#
loop_
_entity.id
_entity.type
_entity.pdbx_description
1 polymer ?
#
loop_
_entity_poly.entity_id
_entity_poly.type
_entity_poly.pdbx_seq_one_letter_code
_entity_poly.pdbx_strand_id
1 'polypeptide(L)'
;RDVSEALIRGLAQGGPSHIDTWDPKPALAKHGESKVDAIGGVPLPTQFKFEKRGKSGVEVSEIWPHLGAMIDEICVVRSMHTDVPAHEFATLMMNTGAGRLVKPSMGSWVTYGLGTENQNLPGFIALGGGLGGASNWRSAFLPGAYQGTLVNNPSASVDKIIENIE
;
A
#
# COMPACT_ATOMS: atom_id res chain seq x y z
N ARG A 1 6.55 -24.00 13.41
CA ARG A 1 6.82 -22.74 12.66
C ARG A 1 6.09 -21.64 13.40
N ASP A 2 6.86 -20.75 13.99
CA ASP A 2 6.28 -19.53 14.57
C ASP A 2 5.59 -18.72 13.47
N VAL A 3 4.27 -18.69 13.50
CA VAL A 3 3.42 -17.89 12.61
C VAL A 3 3.17 -16.52 13.25
N SER A 4 4.05 -16.10 14.14
CA SER A 4 3.91 -14.89 14.96
C SER A 4 4.21 -13.57 14.23
N GLU A 5 4.55 -13.62 12.94
CA GLU A 5 4.76 -12.40 12.17
C GLU A 5 3.45 -11.91 11.55
N ALA A 6 2.89 -10.86 12.15
CA ALA A 6 1.72 -10.19 11.59
C ALA A 6 2.07 -9.55 10.24
N LEU A 7 1.26 -9.83 9.21
CA LEU A 7 1.35 -9.10 7.96
C LEU A 7 0.80 -7.70 8.14
N ILE A 8 1.68 -6.70 8.15
CA ILE A 8 1.29 -5.29 8.18
C ILE A 8 1.40 -4.72 6.77
N ARG A 9 0.30 -4.20 6.28
CA ARG A 9 0.23 -3.51 5.00
C ARG A 9 -0.12 -2.04 5.20
N GLY A 10 0.79 -1.17 4.81
CA GLY A 10 0.55 0.27 4.75
C GLY A 10 0.24 0.71 3.30
N LEU A 11 -0.82 1.47 3.11
CA LEU A 11 -1.16 2.10 1.85
C LEU A 11 -1.03 3.61 2.00
N ALA A 12 -0.09 4.21 1.28
CA ALA A 12 0.03 5.67 1.18
C ALA A 12 -0.99 6.17 0.15
N GLN A 13 -2.12 6.68 0.62
CA GLN A 13 -3.17 7.23 -0.23
C GLN A 13 -2.77 8.59 -0.81
N GLY A 14 -3.34 8.92 -1.97
CA GLY A 14 -3.12 10.19 -2.63
C GLY A 14 -2.02 10.19 -3.68
N GLY A 15 -1.41 9.04 -3.95
CA GLY A 15 -0.42 8.87 -5.00
C GLY A 15 0.86 9.70 -4.76
N PRO A 16 1.65 9.38 -3.71
CA PRO A 16 2.93 10.05 -3.52
C PRO A 16 3.81 9.91 -4.76
N SER A 17 4.50 11.00 -5.11
CA SER A 17 5.38 11.04 -6.27
C SER A 17 6.50 10.01 -6.13
N HIS A 18 6.52 9.01 -7.00
CA HIS A 18 7.57 7.99 -6.99
C HIS A 18 8.94 8.54 -7.37
N ILE A 19 8.97 9.56 -8.25
CA ILE A 19 10.21 10.24 -8.66
C ILE A 19 10.85 11.04 -7.51
N ASP A 20 10.07 11.47 -6.54
CA ASP A 20 10.54 12.22 -5.38
C ASP A 20 10.88 11.31 -4.18
N THR A 21 10.50 10.03 -4.24
CA THR A 21 10.62 9.11 -3.10
C THR A 21 11.59 7.96 -3.33
N TRP A 22 11.33 7.11 -4.34
CA TRP A 22 12.00 5.81 -4.49
C TRP A 22 12.67 5.59 -5.83
N ASP A 23 12.27 6.34 -6.86
CA ASP A 23 12.67 6.07 -8.24
C ASP A 23 13.11 7.34 -8.94
N PRO A 24 14.31 7.86 -8.63
CA PRO A 24 14.84 9.04 -9.28
C PRO A 24 14.99 8.78 -10.78
N LYS A 25 14.52 9.72 -11.59
CA LYS A 25 14.60 9.66 -13.04
C LYS A 25 15.60 10.70 -13.55
N PRO A 26 16.91 10.39 -13.57
CA PRO A 26 17.92 11.37 -13.99
C PRO A 26 17.76 11.84 -15.44
N ALA A 27 17.07 11.06 -16.27
CA ALA A 27 16.73 11.48 -17.62
C ALA A 27 15.81 12.71 -17.66
N LEU A 28 14.94 12.91 -16.66
CA LEU A 28 14.06 14.08 -16.60
C LEU A 28 14.85 15.39 -16.51
N ALA A 29 15.93 15.41 -15.73
CA ALA A 29 16.81 16.56 -15.62
C ALA A 29 17.51 16.90 -16.96
N LYS A 30 17.73 15.89 -17.82
CA LYS A 30 18.36 16.09 -19.14
C LYS A 30 17.41 16.69 -20.17
N HIS A 31 16.12 16.47 -20.01
CA HIS A 31 15.11 17.04 -20.93
C HIS A 31 14.83 18.52 -20.67
N GLY A 32 15.19 19.03 -19.49
CA GLY A 32 15.00 20.42 -19.12
C GLY A 32 13.54 20.88 -19.26
N GLU A 33 13.33 22.05 -19.85
CA GLU A 33 12.00 22.62 -20.08
C GLU A 33 11.35 22.17 -21.40
N SER A 34 11.93 21.21 -22.09
CA SER A 34 11.40 20.72 -23.37
C SER A 34 10.18 19.83 -23.16
N LYS A 35 9.14 20.06 -23.98
CA LYS A 35 7.97 19.19 -23.98
C LYS A 35 8.35 17.79 -24.45
N VAL A 36 7.89 16.78 -23.71
CA VAL A 36 8.09 15.36 -24.05
C VAL A 36 6.75 14.76 -24.47
N ASP A 37 6.63 14.36 -25.74
CA ASP A 37 5.37 13.87 -26.32
C ASP A 37 4.82 12.65 -25.59
N ALA A 38 5.69 11.75 -25.15
CA ALA A 38 5.30 10.54 -24.42
C ALA A 38 4.52 10.81 -23.12
N ILE A 39 4.71 11.96 -22.49
CA ILE A 39 4.01 12.36 -21.26
C ILE A 39 3.04 13.52 -21.47
N GLY A 40 2.98 14.05 -22.68
CA GLY A 40 2.07 15.15 -23.04
C GLY A 40 2.37 16.49 -22.36
N GLY A 41 3.56 16.65 -21.75
CA GLY A 41 3.91 17.83 -20.95
C GLY A 41 5.40 18.04 -20.79
N VAL A 42 5.75 19.07 -20.00
CA VAL A 42 7.12 19.37 -19.60
C VAL A 42 7.44 18.52 -18.36
N PRO A 43 8.50 17.69 -18.40
CA PRO A 43 8.90 16.90 -17.24
C PRO A 43 9.44 17.79 -16.12
N LEU A 44 9.00 17.55 -14.90
CA LEU A 44 9.55 18.16 -13.70
C LEU A 44 10.48 17.16 -13.02
N PRO A 45 11.80 17.39 -13.00
CA PRO A 45 12.73 16.54 -12.25
C PRO A 45 12.51 16.70 -10.75
N THR A 46 12.90 15.70 -9.98
CA THR A 46 12.88 15.80 -8.53
C THR A 46 13.77 16.94 -8.03
N GLN A 47 13.30 17.64 -7.00
CA GLN A 47 14.05 18.65 -6.28
C GLN A 47 14.78 18.11 -5.04
N PHE A 48 14.51 16.85 -4.69
CA PHE A 48 15.07 16.19 -3.52
C PHE A 48 16.36 15.46 -3.86
N LYS A 49 17.25 15.39 -2.88
CA LYS A 49 18.49 14.62 -3.00
C LYS A 49 18.22 13.15 -2.78
N PHE A 50 18.91 12.34 -3.57
CA PHE A 50 18.93 10.90 -3.43
C PHE A 50 20.31 10.43 -2.99
N GLU A 51 20.35 9.52 -2.03
CA GLU A 51 21.57 8.94 -1.52
C GLU A 51 21.47 7.42 -1.53
N LYS A 52 22.57 6.76 -1.87
CA LYS A 52 22.69 5.32 -1.70
C LYS A 52 22.79 4.99 -0.22
N ARG A 53 21.90 4.14 0.25
CA ARG A 53 21.80 3.77 1.67
C ARG A 53 21.87 2.26 1.85
N GLY A 54 22.25 1.85 3.06
CA GLY A 54 22.42 0.47 3.44
C GLY A 54 23.54 -0.25 2.69
N LYS A 55 23.64 -1.56 2.89
CA LYS A 55 24.54 -2.45 2.18
C LYS A 55 24.08 -2.71 0.75
N SER A 56 22.77 -2.68 0.53
CA SER A 56 22.13 -2.85 -0.77
C SER A 56 22.46 -1.72 -1.75
N GLY A 57 22.83 -0.54 -1.25
CA GLY A 57 23.13 0.63 -2.07
C GLY A 57 21.92 1.19 -2.84
N VAL A 58 20.71 0.92 -2.39
CA VAL A 58 19.48 1.45 -2.99
C VAL A 58 19.44 2.96 -2.77
N GLU A 59 19.13 3.70 -3.84
CA GLU A 59 18.94 5.15 -3.75
C GLU A 59 17.60 5.47 -3.10
N VAL A 60 17.64 6.26 -2.03
CA VAL A 60 16.49 6.70 -1.26
C VAL A 60 16.51 8.23 -1.16
N SER A 61 15.35 8.84 -1.33
CA SER A 61 15.18 10.28 -1.19
C SER A 61 15.41 10.73 0.26
N GLU A 62 15.93 11.95 0.43
CA GLU A 62 16.14 12.57 1.74
C GLU A 62 14.86 12.77 2.56
N ILE A 63 13.69 12.75 1.91
CA ILE A 63 12.39 12.85 2.61
C ILE A 63 12.02 11.59 3.40
N TRP A 64 12.76 10.48 3.21
CA TRP A 64 12.54 9.22 3.89
C TRP A 64 13.70 8.82 4.83
N PRO A 65 14.06 9.63 5.84
CA PRO A 65 15.23 9.35 6.66
C PRO A 65 15.11 8.04 7.44
N HIS A 66 13.94 7.76 7.99
CA HIS A 66 13.70 6.55 8.79
C HIS A 66 13.61 5.29 7.93
N LEU A 67 12.87 5.33 6.82
CA LEU A 67 12.80 4.21 5.89
C LEU A 67 14.16 3.96 5.22
N GLY A 68 14.91 5.02 4.90
CA GLY A 68 16.25 4.90 4.37
C GLY A 68 17.25 4.22 5.33
N ALA A 69 17.04 4.35 6.64
CA ALA A 69 17.83 3.65 7.63
C ALA A 69 17.55 2.13 7.66
N MET A 70 16.38 1.70 7.21
CA MET A 70 15.92 0.30 7.17
C MET A 70 15.94 -0.29 5.76
N ILE A 71 16.62 0.34 4.81
CA ILE A 71 16.51 -0.01 3.38
C ILE A 71 16.94 -1.43 3.06
N ASP A 72 17.83 -2.00 3.83
CA ASP A 72 18.29 -3.38 3.63
C ASP A 72 17.22 -4.43 3.97
N GLU A 73 16.20 -4.04 4.72
CA GLU A 73 15.03 -4.86 5.06
C GLU A 73 13.86 -4.63 4.09
N ILE A 74 14.02 -3.72 3.11
CA ILE A 74 12.95 -3.29 2.21
C ILE A 74 13.25 -3.73 0.77
N CYS A 75 12.26 -4.34 0.12
CA CYS A 75 12.30 -4.60 -1.31
C CYS A 75 11.62 -3.46 -2.08
N VAL A 76 12.40 -2.71 -2.85
CA VAL A 76 11.88 -1.60 -3.68
C VAL A 76 11.63 -2.09 -5.11
N VAL A 77 10.35 -2.17 -5.50
CA VAL A 77 9.94 -2.58 -6.85
C VAL A 77 9.57 -1.33 -7.66
N ARG A 78 10.49 -0.88 -8.54
CA ARG A 78 10.35 0.33 -9.36
C ARG A 78 9.57 0.14 -10.65
N SER A 79 9.35 -1.10 -11.07
CA SER A 79 8.72 -1.45 -12.35
C SER A 79 7.21 -1.72 -12.25
N MET A 80 6.59 -1.43 -11.13
CA MET A 80 5.15 -1.61 -10.96
C MET A 80 4.37 -0.63 -11.83
N HIS A 81 3.36 -1.13 -12.54
CA HIS A 81 2.43 -0.34 -13.32
C HIS A 81 1.01 -0.91 -13.19
N THR A 82 0.04 -0.13 -13.57
CA THR A 82 -1.37 -0.54 -13.62
C THR A 82 -2.08 0.13 -14.78
N ASP A 83 -3.04 -0.58 -15.37
CA ASP A 83 -3.94 -0.04 -16.40
C ASP A 83 -5.11 0.75 -15.80
N VAL A 84 -5.15 0.89 -14.47
CA VAL A 84 -6.25 1.52 -13.73
C VAL A 84 -5.80 2.89 -13.23
N PRO A 85 -6.15 4.00 -13.93
CA PRO A 85 -5.64 5.32 -13.60
C PRO A 85 -6.38 6.01 -12.43
N ALA A 86 -7.61 5.57 -12.10
CA ALA A 86 -8.42 6.18 -11.05
C ALA A 86 -8.09 5.61 -9.67
N HIS A 87 -7.92 6.49 -8.68
CA HIS A 87 -7.50 6.11 -7.32
C HIS A 87 -8.36 5.02 -6.67
N GLU A 88 -9.69 5.11 -6.79
CA GLU A 88 -10.62 4.14 -6.19
C GLU A 88 -10.40 2.73 -6.77
N PHE A 89 -10.39 2.64 -8.09
CA PHE A 89 -10.18 1.37 -8.79
C PHE A 89 -8.75 0.83 -8.64
N ALA A 90 -7.76 1.73 -8.61
CA ALA A 90 -6.37 1.33 -8.37
C ALA A 90 -6.18 0.80 -6.94
N THR A 91 -6.85 1.40 -5.95
CA THR A 91 -6.85 0.91 -4.57
C THR A 91 -7.49 -0.48 -4.49
N LEU A 92 -8.62 -0.68 -5.17
CA LEU A 92 -9.27 -1.99 -5.26
C LEU A 92 -8.37 -3.02 -5.96
N MET A 93 -7.72 -2.66 -7.06
CA MET A 93 -6.76 -3.51 -7.76
C MET A 93 -5.62 -3.96 -6.84
N MET A 94 -5.03 -3.05 -6.07
CA MET A 94 -3.97 -3.35 -5.11
C MET A 94 -4.43 -4.29 -3.99
N ASN A 95 -5.68 -4.17 -3.56
CA ASN A 95 -6.21 -4.98 -2.46
C ASN A 95 -6.73 -6.35 -2.90
N THR A 96 -7.22 -6.47 -4.13
CA THR A 96 -7.96 -7.66 -4.59
C THR A 96 -7.43 -8.28 -5.88
N GLY A 97 -6.50 -7.61 -6.56
CA GLY A 97 -6.03 -8.01 -7.89
C GLY A 97 -7.06 -7.75 -9.00
N ALA A 98 -8.13 -6.98 -8.74
CA ALA A 98 -9.16 -6.67 -9.73
C ALA A 98 -9.68 -5.25 -9.55
N GLY A 99 -9.65 -4.42 -10.60
CA GLY A 99 -10.07 -3.03 -10.53
C GLY A 99 -11.58 -2.80 -10.51
N ARG A 100 -12.39 -3.79 -10.87
CA ARG A 100 -13.85 -3.64 -10.98
C ARG A 100 -14.66 -4.83 -10.47
N LEU A 101 -14.06 -6.00 -10.39
CA LEU A 101 -14.75 -7.21 -9.94
C LEU A 101 -14.63 -7.36 -8.42
N VAL A 102 -15.71 -7.82 -7.79
CA VAL A 102 -15.69 -8.16 -6.37
C VAL A 102 -14.94 -9.48 -6.19
N LYS A 103 -13.71 -9.38 -5.69
CA LYS A 103 -12.86 -10.53 -5.35
C LYS A 103 -12.45 -10.44 -3.88
N PRO A 104 -12.03 -11.57 -3.28
CA PRO A 104 -11.50 -11.54 -1.94
C PRO A 104 -10.27 -10.63 -1.84
N SER A 105 -10.20 -9.88 -0.78
CA SER A 105 -9.05 -9.03 -0.50
C SER A 105 -7.81 -9.87 -0.15
N MET A 106 -6.64 -9.27 -0.25
CA MET A 106 -5.38 -9.91 0.13
C MET A 106 -5.42 -10.40 1.58
N GLY A 107 -5.96 -9.60 2.52
CA GLY A 107 -6.10 -10.01 3.91
C GLY A 107 -7.02 -11.22 4.08
N SER A 108 -8.13 -11.28 3.33
CA SER A 108 -9.02 -12.45 3.33
C SER A 108 -8.32 -13.70 2.80
N TRP A 109 -7.52 -13.60 1.75
CA TRP A 109 -6.72 -14.71 1.23
C TRP A 109 -5.66 -15.19 2.22
N VAL A 110 -4.97 -14.25 2.87
CA VAL A 110 -3.96 -14.59 3.90
C VAL A 110 -4.62 -15.34 5.05
N THR A 111 -5.72 -14.84 5.58
CA THR A 111 -6.45 -15.48 6.67
C THR A 111 -7.02 -16.84 6.26
N TYR A 112 -7.51 -16.97 5.01
CA TYR A 112 -7.99 -18.23 4.47
C TYR A 112 -6.88 -19.28 4.34
N GLY A 113 -5.71 -18.88 3.83
CA GLY A 113 -4.62 -19.81 3.55
C GLY A 113 -3.76 -20.16 4.76
N LEU A 114 -3.51 -19.20 5.64
CA LEU A 114 -2.64 -19.37 6.81
C LEU A 114 -3.40 -19.53 8.13
N GLY A 115 -4.69 -19.19 8.15
CA GLY A 115 -5.48 -19.18 9.38
C GLY A 115 -5.17 -18.01 10.29
N THR A 116 -5.57 -18.14 11.54
CA THR A 116 -5.26 -17.22 12.63
C THR A 116 -5.01 -18.02 13.91
N GLU A 117 -4.02 -17.59 14.69
CA GLU A 117 -3.76 -18.19 16.00
C GLU A 117 -4.78 -17.73 17.05
N ASN A 118 -5.40 -16.58 16.84
CA ASN A 118 -6.42 -16.02 17.71
C ASN A 118 -7.78 -16.66 17.47
N GLN A 119 -8.37 -17.22 18.52
CA GLN A 119 -9.73 -17.78 18.47
C GLN A 119 -10.81 -16.73 18.84
N ASN A 120 -10.42 -15.67 19.54
CA ASN A 120 -11.33 -14.68 20.12
C ASN A 120 -11.22 -13.28 19.51
N LEU A 121 -10.31 -13.08 18.54
CA LEU A 121 -10.10 -11.82 17.86
C LEU A 121 -10.20 -12.02 16.34
N PRO A 122 -10.63 -10.98 15.59
CA PRO A 122 -10.63 -11.03 14.15
C PRO A 122 -9.24 -11.34 13.60
N GLY A 123 -9.14 -12.31 12.71
CA GLY A 123 -7.88 -12.66 12.04
C GLY A 123 -7.42 -11.61 11.02
N PHE A 124 -8.34 -10.74 10.58
CA PHE A 124 -8.07 -9.67 9.64
C PHE A 124 -8.73 -8.37 10.08
N ILE A 125 -7.93 -7.34 10.33
CA ILE A 125 -8.37 -6.00 10.72
C ILE A 125 -7.99 -5.00 9.62
N ALA A 126 -8.95 -4.22 9.16
CA ALA A 126 -8.77 -3.11 8.24
C ALA A 126 -8.87 -1.79 9.00
N LEU A 127 -7.83 -0.95 8.94
CA LEU A 127 -7.79 0.35 9.59
C LEU A 127 -8.13 1.44 8.60
N GLY A 128 -9.15 2.23 8.91
CA GLY A 128 -9.62 3.32 8.06
C GLY A 128 -10.36 2.86 6.80
N GLY A 129 -11.37 3.58 6.40
CA GLY A 129 -12.24 3.19 5.30
C GLY A 129 -11.65 3.27 3.89
N GLY A 130 -10.64 4.09 3.67
CA GLY A 130 -9.95 4.25 2.39
C GLY A 130 -10.85 4.54 1.17
N LEU A 131 -10.23 4.83 0.05
CA LEU A 131 -10.92 4.93 -1.24
C LEU A 131 -11.32 3.52 -1.73
N GLY A 132 -12.50 3.39 -2.35
CA GLY A 132 -13.01 2.10 -2.85
C GLY A 132 -13.89 1.33 -1.86
N GLY A 133 -14.05 1.82 -0.62
CA GLY A 133 -15.01 1.30 0.36
C GLY A 133 -14.79 -0.14 0.78
N ALA A 134 -15.87 -0.79 1.23
CA ALA A 134 -15.86 -2.13 1.82
C ALA A 134 -15.24 -3.23 0.93
N SER A 135 -15.20 -3.03 -0.38
CA SER A 135 -14.61 -4.01 -1.31
C SER A 135 -13.13 -4.27 -1.05
N ASN A 136 -12.43 -3.34 -0.41
CA ASN A 136 -11.00 -3.46 -0.10
C ASN A 136 -10.66 -4.48 0.99
N TRP A 137 -11.66 -4.90 1.81
CA TRP A 137 -11.48 -5.88 2.90
C TRP A 137 -12.54 -6.97 2.90
N ARG A 138 -13.29 -7.14 1.79
CA ARG A 138 -14.29 -8.18 1.67
C ARG A 138 -13.67 -9.56 1.48
N SER A 139 -14.36 -10.55 2.05
CA SER A 139 -14.10 -11.97 1.78
C SER A 139 -14.66 -12.40 0.41
N ALA A 140 -15.59 -11.65 -0.17
CA ALA A 140 -16.27 -11.92 -1.43
C ALA A 140 -16.86 -13.35 -1.48
N PHE A 141 -16.31 -14.23 -2.32
CA PHE A 141 -16.76 -15.62 -2.44
C PHE A 141 -16.16 -16.55 -1.37
N LEU A 142 -15.19 -16.09 -0.58
CA LEU A 142 -14.72 -16.85 0.58
C LEU A 142 -15.72 -16.77 1.73
N PRO A 143 -15.74 -17.74 2.65
CA PRO A 143 -16.61 -17.69 3.83
C PRO A 143 -16.47 -16.39 4.64
N GLY A 144 -17.58 -15.96 5.26
CA GLY A 144 -17.63 -14.71 6.04
C GLY A 144 -16.64 -14.62 7.20
N ALA A 145 -16.18 -15.76 7.72
CA ALA A 145 -15.14 -15.83 8.75
C ALA A 145 -13.80 -15.17 8.33
N TYR A 146 -13.58 -15.01 7.03
CA TYR A 146 -12.38 -14.37 6.48
C TYR A 146 -12.63 -12.91 6.08
N GLN A 147 -13.78 -12.36 6.43
CA GLN A 147 -14.12 -10.97 6.23
C GLN A 147 -13.27 -10.08 7.12
N GLY A 148 -12.70 -8.99 6.55
CA GLY A 148 -11.99 -8.00 7.34
C GLY A 148 -12.93 -7.23 8.26
N THR A 149 -12.53 -7.04 9.50
CA THR A 149 -13.19 -6.18 10.47
C THR A 149 -12.69 -4.76 10.32
N LEU A 150 -13.58 -3.83 10.00
CA LEU A 150 -13.21 -2.43 9.80
C LEU A 150 -13.16 -1.67 11.13
N VAL A 151 -12.04 -0.99 11.35
CA VAL A 151 -11.88 0.01 12.41
C VAL A 151 -11.82 1.39 11.77
N ASN A 152 -12.92 2.14 11.83
CA ASN A 152 -13.09 3.40 11.13
C ASN A 152 -12.28 4.57 11.72
N ASN A 153 -12.08 4.57 13.02
CA ASN A 153 -11.39 5.66 13.70
C ASN A 153 -10.40 5.11 14.73
N PRO A 154 -9.17 4.81 14.31
CA PRO A 154 -8.16 4.26 15.21
C PRO A 154 -7.73 5.22 16.35
N SER A 155 -8.14 6.48 16.28
CA SER A 155 -7.90 7.47 17.33
C SER A 155 -9.07 7.60 18.33
N ALA A 156 -10.18 6.89 18.10
CA ALA A 156 -11.28 6.86 19.05
C ALA A 156 -10.94 5.98 20.26
N SER A 157 -11.62 6.21 21.37
CA SER A 157 -11.51 5.32 22.53
C SER A 157 -11.98 3.90 22.17
N VAL A 158 -11.38 2.89 22.79
CA VAL A 158 -11.59 1.46 22.46
C VAL A 158 -13.07 1.08 22.45
N ASP A 159 -13.85 1.59 23.38
CA ASP A 159 -15.30 1.43 23.50
C ASP A 159 -16.12 2.01 22.32
N LYS A 160 -15.50 2.89 21.50
CA LYS A 160 -16.10 3.46 20.29
C LYS A 160 -15.54 2.87 18.99
N ILE A 161 -14.47 2.12 19.08
CA ILE A 161 -13.80 1.52 17.93
C ILE A 161 -14.45 0.19 17.54
N ILE A 162 -14.91 -0.56 18.51
CA ILE A 162 -15.49 -1.88 18.33
C ILE A 162 -16.94 -1.82 18.82
N GLU A 163 -17.83 -1.63 17.88
CA GLU A 163 -19.25 -1.84 18.13
C GLU A 163 -19.51 -3.36 18.21
N ASN A 164 -20.13 -3.78 19.30
CA ASN A 164 -20.56 -5.17 19.56
C ASN A 164 -19.44 -6.16 19.95
N ILE A 165 -18.59 -5.82 20.91
CA ILE A 165 -17.94 -6.83 21.74
C ILE A 165 -18.91 -7.13 22.89
N GLU A 166 -19.66 -8.23 22.79
CA GLU A 166 -20.31 -8.87 23.93
C GLU A 166 -19.33 -9.79 24.66
#